data_86049c2c07d850ccb4ebbf86eab6ba4a
#
_entry.id   86049c2c07d850ccb4ebbf86eab6ba4a
#
_cell.length_a   1.000
_cell.length_b   1.000
_cell.length_c   1.000
_cell.angle_alpha   90.00
_cell.angle_beta   90.00
_cell.angle_gamma   90.00
#
_symmetry.space_group_name_H-M   'P 1'
#
loop_
_entity.id
_entity.type
_entity.pdbx_description
1 polymer ?
#
loop_
_entity_poly.entity_id
_entity_poly.type
_entity_poly.pdbx_seq_one_letter_code
_entity_poly.pdbx_strand_id
1 'polypeptide(L)'
;MSAPESISKNPGRYVWFTTLYNARAYYPILAILFLDLGLTLDQYVMLNLVWAATIFLFEVPSGALADTLGRKTLLVTASVLMVMEMSCLLFAPKDGGWVLFSLCVANRFLSGLSEAAASGADEALAYDSLPQGDREQAWDDVLGKAMRYRAAGFVYAMIIGGLLYDPSIVNRVLPESFAISATFAHRLPVGIVLIQALVCLVITLRMVEPVKTHEEGTWKACCKAVSLTLETAKWVFTHRATRTVVVIGLSIDAVVRNFATITSSYYRLIGLPEWTYGFYGAFIGLAGFVVPAIAAKLNKRFGTLANLGFAAGLALVGLSGIIPGNSKWCLAPAMLLMMTMGFLGFTVSRSLNRESDSARRATVLSVKGLAFNLAYGSFSLGFSRLLASHPGGSGDAALRNALLWQVPLFAIVTGGLLMWGKWQFGKVRAA
;
A
#
# COMPACT_ATOMS: atom_id res chain seq x y z
N MET A 1 0.07 10.81 38.96
CA MET A 1 1.50 10.47 38.75
C MET A 1 1.85 10.85 37.32
N SER A 2 2.82 11.73 37.12
CA SER A 2 3.33 12.05 35.78
C SER A 2 4.01 10.80 35.20
N ALA A 3 3.71 10.48 33.91
CA ALA A 3 4.39 9.38 33.22
C ALA A 3 5.92 9.61 33.27
N PRO A 4 6.73 8.54 33.37
CA PRO A 4 8.18 8.68 33.32
C PRO A 4 8.58 9.47 32.05
N GLU A 5 9.59 10.36 32.17
CA GLU A 5 10.05 11.24 31.06
C GLU A 5 10.34 10.47 29.75
N SER A 6 10.75 9.22 29.88
CA SER A 6 11.04 8.34 28.73
C SER A 6 9.78 7.94 27.93
N ILE A 7 8.65 7.75 28.61
CA ILE A 7 7.34 7.43 27.98
C ILE A 7 6.76 8.67 27.30
N SER A 8 6.90 9.85 27.90
CA SER A 8 6.40 11.12 27.33
C SER A 8 7.03 11.48 25.99
N LYS A 9 8.19 10.88 25.65
CA LYS A 9 8.89 11.05 24.36
C LYS A 9 8.36 10.12 23.25
N ASN A 10 7.56 9.10 23.57
CA ASN A 10 7.04 8.14 22.58
C ASN A 10 6.17 8.77 21.48
N PRO A 11 5.24 9.72 21.76
CA PRO A 11 4.45 10.36 20.70
C PRO A 11 5.32 11.08 19.66
N GLY A 12 6.39 11.76 20.07
CA GLY A 12 7.36 12.37 19.15
C GLY A 12 8.15 11.34 18.35
N ARG A 13 8.55 10.22 18.97
CA ARG A 13 9.22 9.09 18.29
C ARG A 13 8.29 8.42 17.28
N TYR A 14 7.02 8.27 17.61
CA TYR A 14 5.99 7.76 16.68
C TYR A 14 5.88 8.64 15.42
N VAL A 15 5.81 9.96 15.56
CA VAL A 15 5.74 10.88 14.42
C VAL A 15 6.92 10.67 13.46
N TRP A 16 8.14 10.58 14.00
CA TRP A 16 9.33 10.35 13.18
C TRP A 16 9.39 8.94 12.61
N PHE A 17 9.05 7.92 13.39
CA PHE A 17 9.00 6.54 12.93
C PHE A 17 8.03 6.40 11.74
N THR A 18 6.76 6.79 11.91
CA THR A 18 5.75 6.62 10.85
C THR A 18 6.08 7.46 9.61
N THR A 19 6.75 8.61 9.77
CA THR A 19 7.22 9.43 8.65
C THR A 19 8.29 8.71 7.84
N LEU A 20 9.37 8.28 8.49
CA LEU A 20 10.51 7.64 7.83
C LEU A 20 10.17 6.25 7.30
N TYR A 21 9.36 5.49 8.04
CA TYR A 21 8.91 4.16 7.65
C TYR A 21 8.09 4.16 6.36
N ASN A 22 7.28 5.21 6.13
CA ASN A 22 6.44 5.35 4.95
C ASN A 22 7.10 6.14 3.80
N ALA A 23 8.20 6.88 4.04
CA ALA A 23 8.89 7.70 3.06
C ALA A 23 9.85 6.85 2.20
N ARG A 24 9.31 5.92 1.40
CA ARG A 24 10.09 4.96 0.61
C ARG A 24 10.47 5.54 -0.75
N ALA A 25 11.73 5.98 -0.89
CA ALA A 25 12.25 6.64 -2.10
C ALA A 25 12.22 5.74 -3.37
N TYR A 26 12.14 4.43 -3.24
CA TYR A 26 12.03 3.53 -4.40
C TYR A 26 10.59 3.35 -4.94
N TYR A 27 9.56 3.89 -4.29
CA TYR A 27 8.17 3.73 -4.76
C TYR A 27 7.90 4.27 -6.17
N PRO A 28 8.39 5.46 -6.58
CA PRO A 28 8.10 6.00 -7.91
C PRO A 28 8.72 5.16 -9.04
N ILE A 29 9.74 4.36 -8.73
CA ILE A 29 10.50 3.56 -9.70
C ILE A 29 10.37 2.04 -9.43
N LEU A 30 9.39 1.65 -8.62
CA LEU A 30 9.32 0.31 -8.03
C LEU A 30 9.40 -0.81 -9.07
N ALA A 31 8.58 -0.78 -10.12
CA ALA A 31 8.59 -1.85 -11.12
C ALA A 31 9.89 -1.86 -11.93
N ILE A 32 10.33 -0.68 -12.42
CA ILE A 32 11.55 -0.60 -13.24
C ILE A 32 12.81 -0.96 -12.45
N LEU A 33 12.85 -0.72 -11.14
CA LEU A 33 13.95 -1.16 -10.27
C LEU A 33 14.16 -2.68 -10.34
N PHE A 34 13.09 -3.45 -10.25
CA PHE A 34 13.17 -4.92 -10.35
C PHE A 34 13.52 -5.39 -11.78
N LEU A 35 13.00 -4.70 -12.80
CA LEU A 35 13.33 -5.01 -14.19
C LEU A 35 14.81 -4.71 -14.50
N ASP A 36 15.34 -3.58 -14.02
CA ASP A 36 16.73 -3.19 -14.22
C ASP A 36 17.73 -4.04 -13.41
N LEU A 37 17.26 -4.76 -12.41
CA LEU A 37 18.01 -5.82 -11.73
C LEU A 37 18.05 -7.13 -12.53
N GLY A 38 17.17 -7.31 -13.53
CA GLY A 38 17.14 -8.48 -14.41
C GLY A 38 15.90 -9.39 -14.26
N LEU A 39 14.87 -8.95 -13.53
CA LEU A 39 13.60 -9.67 -13.50
C LEU A 39 12.74 -9.31 -14.72
N THR A 40 11.91 -10.25 -15.13
CA THR A 40 10.85 -10.00 -16.09
C THR A 40 9.63 -9.36 -15.42
N LEU A 41 8.77 -8.68 -16.19
CA LEU A 41 7.61 -7.98 -15.63
C LEU A 41 6.61 -8.96 -14.99
N ASP A 42 6.43 -10.15 -15.56
CA ASP A 42 5.59 -11.21 -14.98
C ASP A 42 6.14 -11.72 -13.64
N GLN A 43 7.46 -11.90 -13.53
CA GLN A 43 8.11 -12.25 -12.26
C GLN A 43 7.90 -11.16 -11.21
N TYR A 44 8.11 -9.89 -11.56
CA TYR A 44 7.86 -8.78 -10.66
C TYR A 44 6.40 -8.74 -10.18
N VAL A 45 5.42 -8.88 -11.09
CA VAL A 45 4.00 -8.92 -10.74
C VAL A 45 3.68 -10.10 -9.82
N MET A 46 4.28 -11.28 -10.07
CA MET A 46 4.13 -12.45 -9.20
C MET A 46 4.67 -12.21 -7.78
N LEU A 47 5.75 -11.44 -7.63
CA LEU A 47 6.29 -11.06 -6.31
C LEU A 47 5.29 -10.26 -5.46
N ASN A 48 4.37 -9.52 -6.09
CA ASN A 48 3.32 -8.80 -5.36
C ASN A 48 2.31 -9.76 -4.69
N LEU A 49 2.13 -10.97 -5.25
CA LEU A 49 1.36 -12.03 -4.59
C LEU A 49 2.04 -12.47 -3.29
N VAL A 50 3.37 -12.62 -3.28
CA VAL A 50 4.12 -13.00 -2.06
C VAL A 50 3.88 -11.96 -0.96
N TRP A 51 4.00 -10.69 -1.28
CA TRP A 51 3.74 -9.58 -0.35
C TRP A 51 2.29 -9.59 0.17
N ALA A 52 1.31 -9.69 -0.74
CA ALA A 52 -0.11 -9.70 -0.38
C ALA A 52 -0.49 -10.92 0.49
N ALA A 53 0.03 -12.11 0.15
CA ALA A 53 -0.18 -13.33 0.93
C ALA A 53 0.46 -13.23 2.32
N THR A 54 1.65 -12.63 2.42
CA THR A 54 2.32 -12.42 3.70
C THR A 54 1.50 -11.51 4.61
N ILE A 55 1.03 -10.37 4.12
CA ILE A 55 0.16 -9.49 4.90
C ILE A 55 -1.11 -10.23 5.32
N PHE A 56 -1.77 -10.92 4.38
CA PHE A 56 -3.00 -11.66 4.67
C PHE A 56 -2.82 -12.68 5.81
N LEU A 57 -1.69 -13.37 5.84
CA LEU A 57 -1.42 -14.41 6.84
C LEU A 57 -0.99 -13.82 8.20
N PHE A 58 -0.27 -12.70 8.21
CA PHE A 58 0.40 -12.21 9.43
C PHE A 58 -0.22 -10.95 10.05
N GLU A 59 -1.08 -10.20 9.36
CA GLU A 59 -1.70 -8.97 9.89
C GLU A 59 -2.53 -9.24 11.15
N VAL A 60 -3.36 -10.29 11.17
CA VAL A 60 -4.18 -10.64 12.34
C VAL A 60 -3.34 -11.23 13.48
N PRO A 61 -2.45 -12.20 13.25
CA PRO A 61 -1.55 -12.69 14.29
C PRO A 61 -0.66 -11.61 14.90
N SER A 62 -0.15 -10.66 14.09
CA SER A 62 0.73 -9.58 14.59
C SER A 62 0.02 -8.67 15.59
N GLY A 63 -1.27 -8.36 15.38
CA GLY A 63 -2.07 -7.62 16.35
C GLY A 63 -2.15 -8.33 17.71
N ALA A 64 -2.40 -9.65 17.73
CA ALA A 64 -2.39 -10.44 18.96
C ALA A 64 -1.00 -10.54 19.60
N LEU A 65 0.06 -10.60 18.78
CA LEU A 65 1.44 -10.55 19.25
C LEU A 65 1.78 -9.20 19.88
N ALA A 66 1.25 -8.09 19.36
CA ALA A 66 1.44 -6.77 19.94
C ALA A 66 0.89 -6.68 21.38
N ASP A 67 -0.25 -7.30 21.62
CA ASP A 67 -0.88 -7.31 22.95
C ASP A 67 -0.19 -8.26 23.95
N THR A 68 0.50 -9.31 23.49
CA THR A 68 1.14 -10.32 24.35
C THR A 68 2.66 -10.11 24.52
N LEU A 69 3.39 -9.78 23.43
CA LEU A 69 4.84 -9.55 23.44
C LEU A 69 5.21 -8.08 23.66
N GLY A 70 4.22 -7.19 23.55
CA GLY A 70 4.41 -5.75 23.65
C GLY A 70 4.56 -5.07 22.29
N ARG A 71 3.97 -3.89 22.18
CA ARG A 71 3.93 -3.08 20.94
C ARG A 71 5.32 -2.60 20.53
N LYS A 72 6.16 -2.21 21.52
CA LYS A 72 7.56 -1.86 21.26
C LYS A 72 8.31 -3.00 20.58
N THR A 73 8.13 -4.23 21.06
CA THR A 73 8.79 -5.42 20.49
C THR A 73 8.42 -5.58 19.02
N LEU A 74 7.15 -5.41 18.67
CA LEU A 74 6.68 -5.50 17.28
C LEU A 74 7.27 -4.38 16.41
N LEU A 75 7.37 -3.14 16.91
CA LEU A 75 7.96 -2.03 16.17
C LEU A 75 9.47 -2.20 15.96
N VAL A 76 10.19 -2.74 16.94
CA VAL A 76 11.61 -3.10 16.78
C VAL A 76 11.74 -4.21 15.72
N THR A 77 10.90 -5.24 15.80
CA THR A 77 10.87 -6.33 14.81
C THR A 77 10.58 -5.78 13.40
N ALA A 78 9.58 -4.91 13.24
CA ALA A 78 9.27 -4.27 11.97
C ALA A 78 10.47 -3.50 11.40
N SER A 79 11.19 -2.75 12.26
CA SER A 79 12.38 -2.00 11.84
C SER A 79 13.54 -2.91 11.43
N VAL A 80 13.78 -4.02 12.16
CA VAL A 80 14.78 -5.03 11.79
C VAL A 80 14.42 -5.68 10.45
N LEU A 81 13.17 -6.07 10.27
CA LEU A 81 12.68 -6.65 9.02
C LEU A 81 12.84 -5.66 7.85
N MET A 82 12.61 -4.36 8.07
CA MET A 82 12.82 -3.31 7.06
C MET A 82 14.32 -3.18 6.70
N VAL A 83 15.23 -3.29 7.66
CA VAL A 83 16.68 -3.31 7.37
C VAL A 83 17.05 -4.52 6.54
N MET A 84 16.55 -5.71 6.90
CA MET A 84 16.78 -6.96 6.13
C MET A 84 16.18 -6.87 4.73
N GLU A 85 14.95 -6.38 4.60
CA GLU A 85 14.24 -6.16 3.33
C GLU A 85 15.07 -5.29 2.38
N MET A 86 15.55 -4.14 2.87
CA MET A 86 16.33 -3.22 2.07
C MET A 86 17.73 -3.77 1.75
N SER A 87 18.34 -4.51 2.66
CA SER A 87 19.62 -5.18 2.41
C SER A 87 19.49 -6.23 1.30
N CYS A 88 18.43 -7.05 1.30
CA CYS A 88 18.17 -8.00 0.22
C CYS A 88 18.14 -7.32 -1.15
N LEU A 89 17.49 -6.15 -1.25
CA LEU A 89 17.34 -5.45 -2.52
C LEU A 89 18.61 -4.67 -2.92
N LEU A 90 19.29 -4.04 -1.95
CA LEU A 90 20.49 -3.25 -2.21
C LEU A 90 21.66 -4.11 -2.70
N PHE A 91 21.83 -5.30 -2.11
CA PHE A 91 22.91 -6.23 -2.43
C PHE A 91 22.51 -7.31 -3.44
N ALA A 92 21.30 -7.27 -4.00
CA ALA A 92 20.88 -8.19 -5.05
C ALA A 92 21.83 -8.14 -6.25
N PRO A 93 22.35 -9.27 -6.75
CA PRO A 93 23.18 -9.29 -7.94
C PRO A 93 22.35 -8.96 -9.17
N LYS A 94 22.83 -8.04 -10.02
CA LYS A 94 22.20 -7.78 -11.31
C LYS A 94 22.32 -9.03 -12.19
N ASP A 95 21.22 -9.37 -12.89
CA ASP A 95 21.14 -10.54 -13.77
C ASP A 95 21.50 -11.87 -13.07
N GLY A 96 21.28 -11.94 -11.75
CA GLY A 96 21.68 -13.05 -10.89
C GLY A 96 20.79 -14.30 -10.96
N GLY A 97 19.88 -14.42 -11.94
CA GLY A 97 19.04 -15.58 -12.14
C GLY A 97 18.25 -15.98 -10.87
N TRP A 98 18.40 -17.23 -10.44
CA TRP A 98 17.69 -17.75 -9.25
C TRP A 98 18.10 -17.06 -7.94
N VAL A 99 19.35 -16.62 -7.81
CA VAL A 99 19.80 -15.89 -6.61
C VAL A 99 19.09 -14.54 -6.52
N LEU A 100 19.03 -13.79 -7.61
CA LEU A 100 18.27 -12.53 -7.69
C LEU A 100 16.80 -12.77 -7.35
N PHE A 101 16.16 -13.75 -8.00
CA PHE A 101 14.75 -14.03 -7.78
C PHE A 101 14.45 -14.40 -6.33
N SER A 102 15.28 -15.25 -5.71
CA SER A 102 15.13 -15.63 -4.30
C SER A 102 15.30 -14.46 -3.34
N LEU A 103 16.25 -13.57 -3.58
CA LEU A 103 16.41 -12.33 -2.79
C LEU A 103 15.23 -11.38 -2.96
N CYS A 104 14.64 -11.30 -4.16
CA CYS A 104 13.44 -10.51 -4.39
C CYS A 104 12.20 -11.12 -3.71
N VAL A 105 12.07 -12.45 -3.68
CA VAL A 105 11.04 -13.16 -2.89
C VAL A 105 11.21 -12.86 -1.40
N ALA A 106 12.44 -12.99 -0.88
CA ALA A 106 12.75 -12.66 0.51
C ALA A 106 12.44 -11.19 0.83
N ASN A 107 12.81 -10.25 -0.04
CA ASN A 107 12.47 -8.84 0.10
C ASN A 107 10.95 -8.64 0.22
N ARG A 108 10.13 -9.24 -0.65
CA ARG A 108 8.66 -9.12 -0.60
C ARG A 108 8.04 -9.75 0.64
N PHE A 109 8.56 -10.90 1.05
CA PHE A 109 8.13 -11.58 2.28
C PHE A 109 8.48 -10.75 3.53
N LEU A 110 9.72 -10.27 3.64
CA LEU A 110 10.16 -9.42 4.75
C LEU A 110 9.40 -8.09 4.79
N SER A 111 9.11 -7.49 3.63
CA SER A 111 8.30 -6.29 3.50
C SER A 111 6.89 -6.50 4.04
N GLY A 112 6.23 -7.60 3.66
CA GLY A 112 4.90 -7.94 4.16
C GLY A 112 4.87 -8.20 5.67
N LEU A 113 5.89 -8.91 6.20
CA LEU A 113 6.02 -9.14 7.65
C LEU A 113 6.28 -7.83 8.42
N SER A 114 7.16 -6.97 7.89
CA SER A 114 7.46 -5.66 8.49
C SER A 114 6.19 -4.82 8.59
N GLU A 115 5.40 -4.77 7.51
CA GLU A 115 4.16 -4.00 7.47
C GLU A 115 3.10 -4.58 8.43
N ALA A 116 2.93 -5.90 8.46
CA ALA A 116 2.04 -6.56 9.40
C ALA A 116 2.45 -6.31 10.86
N ALA A 117 3.75 -6.32 11.17
CA ALA A 117 4.24 -6.08 12.54
C ALA A 117 4.08 -4.62 12.99
N ALA A 118 4.20 -3.65 12.07
CA ALA A 118 4.02 -2.23 12.38
C ALA A 118 2.55 -1.83 12.48
N SER A 119 1.66 -2.51 11.73
CA SER A 119 0.24 -2.16 11.58
C SER A 119 -0.49 -2.08 12.91
N GLY A 120 -0.95 -0.88 13.27
CA GLY A 120 -1.69 -0.60 14.51
C GLY A 120 -0.85 -0.58 15.79
N ALA A 121 0.31 -1.23 15.83
CA ALA A 121 1.19 -1.24 16.99
C ALA A 121 1.81 0.14 17.25
N ASP A 122 2.12 0.89 16.20
CA ASP A 122 2.71 2.22 16.25
C ASP A 122 1.74 3.27 16.81
N GLU A 123 0.52 3.33 16.30
CA GLU A 123 -0.53 4.24 16.78
C GLU A 123 -0.93 3.90 18.22
N ALA A 124 -1.12 2.62 18.52
CA ALA A 124 -1.52 2.17 19.84
C ALA A 124 -0.45 2.45 20.90
N LEU A 125 0.85 2.23 20.61
CA LEU A 125 1.94 2.58 21.52
C LEU A 125 1.98 4.08 21.79
N ALA A 126 1.82 4.90 20.75
CA ALA A 126 1.82 6.36 20.89
C ALA A 126 0.63 6.86 21.71
N TYR A 127 -0.58 6.33 21.44
CA TYR A 127 -1.80 6.69 22.16
C TYR A 127 -1.72 6.34 23.65
N ASP A 128 -1.25 5.14 23.99
CA ASP A 128 -1.14 4.70 25.39
C ASP A 128 -0.02 5.40 26.15
N SER A 129 0.88 6.08 25.46
CA SER A 129 1.94 6.90 26.05
C SER A 129 1.46 8.31 26.44
N LEU A 130 0.24 8.70 26.09
CA LEU A 130 -0.32 10.02 26.38
C LEU A 130 -0.89 10.10 27.81
N PRO A 131 -0.86 11.31 28.44
CA PRO A 131 -1.46 11.54 29.75
C PRO A 131 -2.97 11.24 29.75
N GLN A 132 -3.50 10.67 30.85
CA GLN A 132 -4.90 10.23 30.92
C GLN A 132 -5.92 11.39 30.92
N GLY A 133 -5.57 12.59 31.42
CA GLY A 133 -6.51 13.69 31.61
C GLY A 133 -7.01 14.33 30.30
N ASP A 134 -6.12 14.51 29.30
CA ASP A 134 -6.42 15.19 28.03
C ASP A 134 -6.03 14.31 26.83
N ARG A 135 -6.17 12.98 26.97
CA ARG A 135 -5.64 12.00 26.01
C ARG A 135 -6.20 12.18 24.59
N GLU A 136 -7.50 12.44 24.45
CA GLU A 136 -8.14 12.56 23.12
C GLU A 136 -7.61 13.79 22.39
N GLN A 137 -7.56 14.97 23.05
CA GLN A 137 -7.05 16.19 22.43
C GLN A 137 -5.55 16.09 22.11
N ALA A 138 -4.76 15.53 23.03
CA ALA A 138 -3.34 15.29 22.81
C ALA A 138 -3.10 14.30 21.66
N TRP A 139 -3.99 13.31 21.49
CA TRP A 139 -3.94 12.38 20.37
C TRP A 139 -4.24 13.04 19.04
N ASP A 140 -5.27 13.88 18.96
CA ASP A 140 -5.61 14.64 17.75
C ASP A 140 -4.43 15.49 17.27
N ASP A 141 -3.71 16.13 18.21
CA ASP A 141 -2.51 16.92 17.90
C ASP A 141 -1.36 16.05 17.36
N VAL A 142 -1.09 14.91 18.01
CA VAL A 142 -0.06 13.96 17.59
C VAL A 142 -0.38 13.36 16.23
N LEU A 143 -1.62 12.90 16.03
CA LEU A 143 -2.09 12.32 14.78
C LEU A 143 -2.05 13.33 13.63
N GLY A 144 -2.54 14.55 13.88
CA GLY A 144 -2.49 15.65 12.92
C GLY A 144 -1.05 16.01 12.51
N LYS A 145 -0.11 15.99 13.48
CA LYS A 145 1.32 16.18 13.22
C LYS A 145 1.89 15.02 12.40
N ALA A 146 1.62 13.78 12.79
CA ALA A 146 2.08 12.58 12.08
C ALA A 146 1.58 12.56 10.62
N MET A 147 0.32 12.91 10.37
CA MET A 147 -0.24 12.97 9.02
C MET A 147 0.45 14.02 8.15
N ARG A 148 0.73 15.21 8.68
CA ARG A 148 1.45 16.27 7.95
C ARG A 148 2.88 15.86 7.62
N TYR A 149 3.62 15.31 8.59
CA TYR A 149 5.00 14.88 8.40
C TYR A 149 5.09 13.69 7.44
N ARG A 150 4.17 12.73 7.55
CA ARG A 150 4.09 11.57 6.63
C ARG A 150 3.80 12.03 5.20
N ALA A 151 2.88 12.99 5.01
CA ALA A 151 2.60 13.54 3.69
C ALA A 151 3.82 14.27 3.08
N ALA A 152 4.50 15.10 3.89
CA ALA A 152 5.72 15.79 3.45
C ALA A 152 6.86 14.81 3.14
N GLY A 153 7.05 13.80 4.01
CA GLY A 153 8.03 12.73 3.82
C GLY A 153 7.76 11.90 2.55
N PHE A 154 6.48 11.60 2.27
CA PHE A 154 6.09 10.91 1.04
C PHE A 154 6.42 11.73 -0.21
N VAL A 155 6.06 13.02 -0.25
CA VAL A 155 6.38 13.90 -1.39
C VAL A 155 7.89 14.00 -1.59
N TYR A 156 8.66 14.21 -0.51
CA TYR A 156 10.11 14.22 -0.55
C TYR A 156 10.68 12.91 -1.10
N ALA A 157 10.24 11.77 -0.57
CA ALA A 157 10.71 10.44 -0.98
C ALA A 157 10.43 10.17 -2.47
N MET A 158 9.23 10.54 -2.93
CA MET A 158 8.88 10.41 -4.35
C MET A 158 9.83 11.21 -5.24
N ILE A 159 10.02 12.50 -4.97
CA ILE A 159 10.84 13.39 -5.80
C ILE A 159 12.30 12.92 -5.78
N ILE A 160 12.87 12.71 -4.60
CA ILE A 160 14.27 12.28 -4.46
C ILE A 160 14.50 10.92 -5.11
N GLY A 161 13.55 9.99 -4.95
CA GLY A 161 13.63 8.66 -5.54
C GLY A 161 13.75 8.68 -7.07
N GLY A 162 12.89 9.47 -7.74
CA GLY A 162 12.96 9.64 -9.19
C GLY A 162 14.25 10.33 -9.66
N LEU A 163 14.65 11.40 -8.97
CA LEU A 163 15.87 12.16 -9.33
C LEU A 163 17.14 11.33 -9.18
N LEU A 164 17.28 10.56 -8.11
CA LEU A 164 18.47 9.76 -7.83
C LEU A 164 18.54 8.49 -8.69
N TYR A 165 17.42 8.01 -9.18
CA TYR A 165 17.39 6.84 -10.04
C TYR A 165 17.95 7.12 -11.44
N ASP A 166 17.80 8.34 -11.95
CA ASP A 166 18.24 8.73 -13.28
C ASP A 166 19.73 9.15 -13.26
N PRO A 167 20.65 8.35 -13.85
CA PRO A 167 22.07 8.65 -13.84
C PRO A 167 22.40 9.97 -14.57
N SER A 168 21.57 10.40 -15.53
CA SER A 168 21.80 11.65 -16.26
C SER A 168 21.62 12.88 -15.37
N ILE A 169 20.71 12.82 -14.40
CA ILE A 169 20.49 13.89 -13.43
C ILE A 169 21.59 13.88 -12.37
N VAL A 170 21.93 12.71 -11.84
CA VAL A 170 22.95 12.59 -10.81
C VAL A 170 24.30 13.03 -11.33
N ASN A 171 24.72 12.57 -12.51
CA ASN A 171 26.00 12.92 -13.13
C ASN A 171 26.07 14.38 -13.59
N ARG A 172 24.93 15.08 -13.73
CA ARG A 172 24.93 16.52 -14.01
C ARG A 172 25.33 17.37 -12.79
N VAL A 173 25.11 16.84 -11.58
CA VAL A 173 25.43 17.52 -10.32
C VAL A 173 26.83 17.13 -9.82
N LEU A 174 27.30 15.93 -10.16
CA LEU A 174 28.61 15.44 -9.75
C LEU A 174 29.70 15.97 -10.69
N PRO A 175 30.92 16.25 -10.16
CA PRO A 175 32.08 16.46 -11.01
C PRO A 175 32.36 15.24 -11.90
N GLU A 176 32.88 15.43 -13.10
CA GLU A 176 33.15 14.35 -14.05
C GLU A 176 33.99 13.20 -13.47
N SER A 177 34.93 13.54 -12.58
CA SER A 177 35.77 12.55 -11.88
C SER A 177 35.02 11.62 -10.93
N PHE A 178 33.79 11.97 -10.55
CA PHE A 178 32.91 11.20 -9.66
C PHE A 178 31.65 10.68 -10.37
N ALA A 179 31.66 10.65 -11.70
CA ALA A 179 30.55 10.14 -12.47
C ALA A 179 30.23 8.67 -12.08
N ILE A 180 28.97 8.41 -11.80
CA ILE A 180 28.49 7.09 -11.37
C ILE A 180 27.85 6.32 -12.53
N SER A 181 27.95 4.99 -12.46
CA SER A 181 27.29 4.11 -13.41
C SER A 181 25.78 4.08 -13.20
N ALA A 182 25.00 3.73 -14.24
CA ALA A 182 23.55 3.54 -14.12
C ALA A 182 23.20 2.49 -13.07
N THR A 183 23.94 1.37 -12.99
CA THR A 183 23.73 0.33 -11.99
C THR A 183 23.90 0.85 -10.56
N PHE A 184 24.79 1.80 -10.33
CA PHE A 184 24.96 2.42 -9.01
C PHE A 184 23.83 3.43 -8.73
N ALA A 185 23.47 4.28 -9.71
CA ALA A 185 22.37 5.23 -9.59
C ALA A 185 21.05 4.53 -9.24
N HIS A 186 20.74 3.41 -9.89
CA HIS A 186 19.53 2.63 -9.63
C HIS A 186 19.44 2.10 -8.18
N ARG A 187 20.57 1.98 -7.47
CA ARG A 187 20.62 1.53 -6.07
C ARG A 187 20.49 2.66 -5.04
N LEU A 188 20.71 3.91 -5.44
CA LEU A 188 20.68 5.06 -4.52
C LEU A 188 19.35 5.20 -3.77
N PRO A 189 18.17 5.11 -4.43
CA PRO A 189 16.90 5.20 -3.72
C PRO A 189 16.72 4.11 -2.66
N VAL A 190 17.21 2.88 -2.93
CA VAL A 190 17.17 1.77 -1.97
C VAL A 190 18.13 2.02 -0.82
N GLY A 191 19.34 2.54 -1.11
CA GLY A 191 20.35 2.89 -0.10
C GLY A 191 19.84 3.94 0.90
N ILE A 192 19.13 4.98 0.41
CA ILE A 192 18.49 5.97 1.29
C ILE A 192 17.46 5.30 2.20
N VAL A 193 16.61 4.41 1.67
CA VAL A 193 15.61 3.72 2.49
C VAL A 193 16.27 2.76 3.49
N LEU A 194 17.42 2.15 3.17
CA LEU A 194 18.19 1.38 4.14
C LEU A 194 18.69 2.25 5.30
N ILE A 195 19.21 3.46 5.01
CA ILE A 195 19.60 4.42 6.06
C ILE A 195 18.37 4.81 6.91
N GLN A 196 17.23 5.09 6.28
CA GLN A 196 15.97 5.36 6.99
C GLN A 196 15.53 4.19 7.87
N ALA A 197 15.68 2.94 7.40
CA ALA A 197 15.38 1.73 8.18
C ALA A 197 16.28 1.62 9.43
N LEU A 198 17.56 1.93 9.31
CA LEU A 198 18.49 1.99 10.46
C LEU A 198 18.09 3.09 11.45
N VAL A 199 17.67 4.26 10.96
CA VAL A 199 17.15 5.33 11.82
C VAL A 199 15.83 4.90 12.49
N CYS A 200 14.92 4.24 11.79
CA CYS A 200 13.71 3.67 12.38
C CYS A 200 14.03 2.66 13.49
N LEU A 201 15.03 1.81 13.27
CA LEU A 201 15.48 0.86 14.29
C LEU A 201 16.00 1.59 15.54
N VAL A 202 16.82 2.63 15.38
CA VAL A 202 17.29 3.43 16.51
C VAL A 202 16.14 4.12 17.26
N ILE A 203 15.14 4.63 16.52
CA ILE A 203 13.95 5.27 17.11
C ILE A 203 13.15 4.25 17.92
N THR A 204 12.86 3.07 17.34
CA THR A 204 12.03 2.04 18.00
C THR A 204 12.75 1.41 19.19
N LEU A 205 14.06 1.20 19.16
CA LEU A 205 14.86 0.76 20.31
C LEU A 205 14.75 1.74 21.48
N ARG A 206 14.67 3.05 21.21
CA ARG A 206 14.50 4.09 22.23
C ARG A 206 13.06 4.26 22.72
N MET A 207 12.05 3.67 22.08
CA MET A 207 10.68 3.66 22.59
C MET A 207 10.61 2.86 23.90
N VAL A 208 9.60 3.13 24.69
CA VAL A 208 9.33 2.46 25.97
C VAL A 208 7.94 1.88 25.94
N GLU A 209 7.77 0.64 26.40
CA GLU A 209 6.46 0.00 26.50
C GLU A 209 5.63 0.70 27.59
N PRO A 210 4.49 1.33 27.27
CA PRO A 210 3.69 2.09 28.24
C PRO A 210 2.77 1.22 29.09
N VAL A 211 2.39 0.06 28.57
CA VAL A 211 1.42 -0.86 29.19
C VAL A 211 2.08 -2.22 29.39
N LYS A 212 1.85 -2.84 30.55
CA LYS A 212 2.30 -4.22 30.77
C LYS A 212 1.55 -5.16 29.84
N THR A 213 2.28 -6.07 29.20
CA THR A 213 1.72 -7.12 28.36
C THR A 213 0.79 -8.04 29.16
N HIS A 214 -0.29 -8.51 28.54
CA HIS A 214 -1.20 -9.46 29.16
C HIS A 214 -0.53 -10.83 29.36
N GLU A 215 -0.81 -11.47 30.51
CA GLU A 215 -0.28 -12.80 30.85
C GLU A 215 -0.96 -13.96 30.10
N GLU A 216 -1.94 -13.68 29.22
CA GLU A 216 -2.54 -14.72 28.38
C GLU A 216 -1.49 -15.30 27.43
N GLY A 217 -1.43 -16.62 27.32
CA GLY A 217 -0.47 -17.30 26.45
C GLY A 217 -0.65 -16.86 24.99
N THR A 218 0.45 -16.44 24.36
CA THR A 218 0.51 -15.87 22.99
C THR A 218 -0.30 -16.68 21.97
N TRP A 219 -0.23 -18.00 22.04
CA TRP A 219 -0.97 -18.89 21.12
C TRP A 219 -2.49 -18.75 21.28
N LYS A 220 -3.00 -18.69 22.51
CA LYS A 220 -4.44 -18.51 22.78
C LYS A 220 -4.93 -17.15 22.26
N ALA A 221 -4.14 -16.08 22.46
CA ALA A 221 -4.45 -14.75 21.95
C ALA A 221 -4.52 -14.73 20.43
N CYS A 222 -3.56 -15.34 19.74
CA CYS A 222 -3.57 -15.47 18.27
C CYS A 222 -4.80 -16.26 17.78
N CYS A 223 -5.12 -17.41 18.39
CA CYS A 223 -6.29 -18.20 18.01
C CYS A 223 -7.60 -17.41 18.21
N LYS A 224 -7.72 -16.65 19.30
CA LYS A 224 -8.88 -15.80 19.59
C LYS A 224 -9.02 -14.67 18.57
N ALA A 225 -7.92 -14.00 18.20
CA ALA A 225 -7.91 -12.94 17.18
C ALA A 225 -8.32 -13.49 15.81
N VAL A 226 -7.79 -14.65 15.41
CA VAL A 226 -8.16 -15.31 14.15
C VAL A 226 -9.64 -15.71 14.18
N SER A 227 -10.14 -16.30 15.26
CA SER A 227 -11.56 -16.66 15.40
C SER A 227 -12.47 -15.45 15.27
N LEU A 228 -12.17 -14.35 15.97
CA LEU A 228 -12.92 -13.10 15.88
C LEU A 228 -12.92 -12.52 14.46
N THR A 229 -11.76 -12.59 13.78
CA THR A 229 -11.65 -12.13 12.38
C THR A 229 -12.49 -12.99 11.45
N LEU A 230 -12.50 -14.32 11.62
CA LEU A 230 -13.31 -15.24 10.81
C LEU A 230 -14.82 -15.04 11.05
N GLU A 231 -15.24 -14.85 12.30
CA GLU A 231 -16.63 -14.52 12.63
C GLU A 231 -17.07 -13.21 12.00
N THR A 232 -16.20 -12.18 12.07
CA THR A 232 -16.48 -10.89 11.45
C THR A 232 -16.49 -11.00 9.94
N ALA A 233 -15.58 -11.77 9.34
CA ALA A 233 -15.58 -12.04 7.90
C ALA A 233 -16.90 -12.72 7.47
N LYS A 234 -17.35 -13.73 8.23
CA LYS A 234 -18.64 -14.36 7.99
C LYS A 234 -19.78 -13.33 8.02
N TRP A 235 -19.80 -12.44 8.99
CA TRP A 235 -20.80 -11.38 9.10
C TRP A 235 -20.70 -10.42 7.89
N VAL A 236 -19.50 -9.94 7.52
CA VAL A 236 -19.29 -9.04 6.36
C VAL A 236 -19.85 -9.65 5.08
N PHE A 237 -19.61 -10.94 4.84
CA PHE A 237 -20.04 -11.62 3.62
C PHE A 237 -21.47 -12.18 3.68
N THR A 238 -22.11 -12.23 4.85
CA THR A 238 -23.53 -12.58 4.98
C THR A 238 -24.44 -11.35 5.01
N HIS A 239 -23.97 -10.23 5.57
CA HIS A 239 -24.74 -8.99 5.60
C HIS A 239 -24.79 -8.34 4.21
N ARG A 240 -25.99 -8.14 3.68
CA ARG A 240 -26.21 -7.76 2.27
C ARG A 240 -25.50 -6.46 1.87
N ALA A 241 -25.61 -5.41 2.69
CA ALA A 241 -25.04 -4.09 2.38
C ALA A 241 -23.51 -4.13 2.38
N THR A 242 -22.89 -4.68 3.44
CA THR A 242 -21.42 -4.76 3.57
C THR A 242 -20.82 -5.65 2.49
N ARG A 243 -21.41 -6.83 2.24
CA ARG A 243 -21.00 -7.74 1.18
C ARG A 243 -20.98 -7.05 -0.19
N THR A 244 -22.06 -6.34 -0.53
CA THR A 244 -22.16 -5.66 -1.82
C THR A 244 -21.09 -4.60 -1.98
N VAL A 245 -20.86 -3.79 -0.95
CA VAL A 245 -19.82 -2.74 -0.96
C VAL A 245 -18.43 -3.36 -1.07
N VAL A 246 -18.13 -4.41 -0.29
CA VAL A 246 -16.82 -5.07 -0.30
C VAL A 246 -16.58 -5.73 -1.65
N VAL A 247 -17.52 -6.52 -2.18
CA VAL A 247 -17.33 -7.27 -3.44
C VAL A 247 -17.17 -6.34 -4.65
N ILE A 248 -17.95 -5.26 -4.75
CA ILE A 248 -17.75 -4.27 -5.82
C ILE A 248 -16.45 -3.52 -5.60
N GLY A 249 -16.16 -3.11 -4.35
CA GLY A 249 -14.94 -2.39 -4.01
C GLY A 249 -13.68 -3.16 -4.36
N LEU A 250 -13.60 -4.45 -4.01
CA LEU A 250 -12.42 -5.29 -4.29
C LEU A 250 -12.20 -5.51 -5.79
N SER A 251 -13.26 -5.58 -6.61
CA SER A 251 -13.11 -5.73 -8.06
C SER A 251 -12.49 -4.49 -8.71
N ILE A 252 -12.81 -3.30 -8.20
CA ILE A 252 -12.23 -2.04 -8.68
C ILE A 252 -10.79 -1.89 -8.13
N ASP A 253 -10.60 -2.11 -6.82
CA ASP A 253 -9.30 -1.96 -6.15
C ASP A 253 -8.23 -2.88 -6.75
N ALA A 254 -8.55 -4.16 -6.99
CA ALA A 254 -7.59 -5.12 -7.51
C ALA A 254 -6.97 -4.66 -8.83
N VAL A 255 -7.79 -4.13 -9.73
CA VAL A 255 -7.36 -3.66 -11.06
C VAL A 255 -6.56 -2.36 -10.94
N VAL A 256 -7.06 -1.38 -10.17
CA VAL A 256 -6.39 -0.09 -9.99
C VAL A 256 -5.07 -0.25 -9.25
N ARG A 257 -5.04 -1.08 -8.21
CA ARG A 257 -3.83 -1.37 -7.42
C ARG A 257 -2.79 -2.13 -8.25
N ASN A 258 -3.22 -3.07 -9.10
CA ASN A 258 -2.30 -3.76 -10.01
C ASN A 258 -1.63 -2.75 -10.96
N PHE A 259 -2.39 -1.82 -11.55
CA PHE A 259 -1.81 -0.75 -12.36
C PHE A 259 -0.86 0.14 -11.53
N ALA A 260 -1.23 0.50 -10.31
CA ALA A 260 -0.40 1.29 -9.41
C ALA A 260 1.00 0.67 -9.21
N THR A 261 1.08 -0.66 -9.09
CA THR A 261 2.36 -1.35 -8.89
C THR A 261 3.22 -1.41 -10.13
N ILE A 262 2.63 -1.44 -11.33
CA ILE A 262 3.38 -1.44 -12.61
C ILE A 262 3.52 -0.05 -13.23
N THR A 263 3.11 1.01 -12.53
CA THR A 263 3.04 2.38 -13.07
C THR A 263 4.38 2.86 -13.63
N SER A 264 5.50 2.57 -12.97
CA SER A 264 6.82 2.99 -13.48
C SER A 264 7.22 2.28 -14.77
N SER A 265 6.88 0.99 -14.95
CA SER A 265 7.03 0.31 -16.24
C SER A 265 6.16 0.95 -17.33
N TYR A 266 4.94 1.33 -16.97
CA TYR A 266 4.04 2.02 -17.90
C TYR A 266 4.57 3.41 -18.29
N TYR A 267 5.14 4.16 -17.34
CA TYR A 267 5.77 5.45 -17.64
C TYR A 267 6.96 5.30 -18.58
N ARG A 268 7.76 4.24 -18.42
CA ARG A 268 8.84 3.90 -19.37
C ARG A 268 8.28 3.55 -20.74
N LEU A 269 7.20 2.77 -20.82
CA LEU A 269 6.51 2.39 -22.05
C LEU A 269 6.04 3.61 -22.88
N ILE A 270 5.53 4.66 -22.23
CA ILE A 270 5.07 5.89 -22.90
C ILE A 270 6.19 6.92 -23.10
N GLY A 271 7.44 6.56 -22.82
CA GLY A 271 8.63 7.38 -23.11
C GLY A 271 8.80 8.59 -22.18
N LEU A 272 8.36 8.49 -20.93
CA LEU A 272 8.63 9.53 -19.94
C LEU A 272 10.05 9.38 -19.37
N PRO A 273 10.78 10.48 -19.15
CA PRO A 273 12.08 10.45 -18.48
C PRO A 273 11.93 9.95 -17.02
N GLU A 274 12.84 9.07 -16.59
CA GLU A 274 12.72 8.39 -15.28
C GLU A 274 12.74 9.35 -14.10
N TRP A 275 13.52 10.43 -14.16
CA TRP A 275 13.53 11.47 -13.13
C TRP A 275 12.16 12.13 -12.86
N THR A 276 11.25 12.09 -13.85
CA THR A 276 9.91 12.70 -13.74
C THR A 276 8.94 11.86 -12.94
N TYR A 277 9.19 10.55 -12.78
CA TYR A 277 8.25 9.62 -12.11
C TYR A 277 7.95 10.03 -10.67
N GLY A 278 8.98 10.53 -9.98
CA GLY A 278 8.82 11.04 -8.63
C GLY A 278 7.89 12.24 -8.52
N PHE A 279 7.93 13.15 -9.48
CA PHE A 279 7.01 14.32 -9.50
C PHE A 279 5.55 13.90 -9.73
N TYR A 280 5.32 12.91 -10.59
CA TYR A 280 3.96 12.36 -10.79
C TYR A 280 3.46 11.65 -9.53
N GLY A 281 4.32 10.87 -8.88
CA GLY A 281 4.00 10.24 -7.59
C GLY A 281 3.69 11.27 -6.50
N ALA A 282 4.48 12.33 -6.39
CA ALA A 282 4.25 13.44 -5.48
C ALA A 282 2.93 14.16 -5.75
N PHE A 283 2.61 14.41 -7.02
CA PHE A 283 1.32 15.02 -7.42
C PHE A 283 0.13 14.15 -7.00
N ILE A 284 0.20 12.83 -7.20
CA ILE A 284 -0.85 11.90 -6.74
C ILE A 284 -0.95 11.90 -5.21
N GLY A 285 0.18 11.97 -4.50
CA GLY A 285 0.20 12.13 -3.05
C GLY A 285 -0.52 13.41 -2.60
N LEU A 286 -0.27 14.53 -3.26
CA LEU A 286 -0.97 15.79 -3.01
C LEU A 286 -2.46 15.72 -3.37
N ALA A 287 -2.84 15.02 -4.44
CA ALA A 287 -4.24 14.77 -4.78
C ALA A 287 -4.98 14.01 -3.67
N GLY A 288 -4.25 13.26 -2.82
CA GLY A 288 -4.78 12.60 -1.63
C GLY A 288 -5.44 13.56 -0.61
N PHE A 289 -5.18 14.86 -0.65
CA PHE A 289 -5.89 15.86 0.14
C PHE A 289 -7.21 16.31 -0.52
N VAL A 290 -7.26 16.36 -1.84
CA VAL A 290 -8.40 16.88 -2.61
C VAL A 290 -9.42 15.78 -2.89
N VAL A 291 -8.98 14.60 -3.29
CA VAL A 291 -9.85 13.50 -3.71
C VAL A 291 -10.80 13.06 -2.59
N PRO A 292 -10.40 12.89 -1.31
CA PRO A 292 -11.32 12.56 -0.23
C PRO A 292 -12.38 13.64 0.03
N ALA A 293 -12.03 14.92 -0.15
CA ALA A 293 -12.98 16.02 0.00
C ALA A 293 -14.06 15.99 -1.09
N ILE A 294 -13.68 15.70 -2.34
CA ILE A 294 -14.61 15.47 -3.45
C ILE A 294 -15.48 14.23 -3.16
N ALA A 295 -14.85 13.13 -2.75
CA ALA A 295 -15.55 11.90 -2.40
C ALA A 295 -16.57 12.13 -1.28
N ALA A 296 -16.22 12.92 -0.25
CA ALA A 296 -17.13 13.26 0.83
C ALA A 296 -18.38 14.03 0.34
N LYS A 297 -18.20 15.01 -0.55
CA LYS A 297 -19.31 15.77 -1.15
C LYS A 297 -20.21 14.88 -2.00
N LEU A 298 -19.64 14.04 -2.86
CA LEU A 298 -20.39 13.12 -3.73
C LEU A 298 -21.13 12.04 -2.91
N ASN A 299 -20.51 11.51 -1.86
CA ASN A 299 -21.12 10.54 -0.96
C ASN A 299 -22.25 11.14 -0.07
N LYS A 300 -22.29 12.45 0.12
CA LYS A 300 -23.43 13.15 0.76
C LYS A 300 -24.59 13.30 -0.21
N ARG A 301 -24.33 13.50 -1.51
CA ARG A 301 -25.34 13.79 -2.53
C ARG A 301 -25.92 12.50 -3.15
N PHE A 302 -25.09 11.50 -3.33
CA PHE A 302 -25.45 10.25 -4.03
C PHE A 302 -25.30 9.04 -3.09
N GLY A 303 -26.10 8.00 -3.32
CA GLY A 303 -26.01 6.76 -2.55
C GLY A 303 -24.71 5.99 -2.81
N THR A 304 -24.37 5.07 -1.91
CA THR A 304 -23.14 4.26 -1.97
C THR A 304 -22.94 3.57 -3.32
N LEU A 305 -24.00 2.94 -3.85
CA LEU A 305 -23.91 2.22 -5.12
C LEU A 305 -23.62 3.14 -6.31
N ALA A 306 -24.20 4.35 -6.33
CA ALA A 306 -23.93 5.34 -7.37
C ALA A 306 -22.46 5.80 -7.33
N ASN A 307 -21.89 6.01 -6.11
CA ASN A 307 -20.49 6.37 -5.95
C ASN A 307 -19.54 5.22 -6.32
N LEU A 308 -19.89 3.97 -6.05
CA LEU A 308 -19.13 2.81 -6.54
C LEU A 308 -19.19 2.71 -8.07
N GLY A 309 -20.36 2.98 -8.67
CA GLY A 309 -20.52 3.07 -10.13
C GLY A 309 -19.70 4.21 -10.73
N PHE A 310 -19.62 5.36 -10.06
CA PHE A 310 -18.76 6.48 -10.47
C PHE A 310 -17.26 6.08 -10.41
N ALA A 311 -16.81 5.43 -9.32
CA ALA A 311 -15.45 4.91 -9.21
C ALA A 311 -15.13 3.91 -10.33
N ALA A 312 -16.07 2.99 -10.63
CA ALA A 312 -15.90 2.04 -11.72
C ALA A 312 -15.82 2.74 -13.09
N GLY A 313 -16.63 3.78 -13.31
CA GLY A 313 -16.58 4.62 -14.51
C GLY A 313 -15.22 5.33 -14.67
N LEU A 314 -14.71 5.95 -13.59
CA LEU A 314 -13.38 6.56 -13.60
C LEU A 314 -12.27 5.53 -13.90
N ALA A 315 -12.35 4.35 -13.27
CA ALA A 315 -11.41 3.27 -13.54
C ALA A 315 -11.48 2.80 -14.99
N LEU A 316 -12.68 2.64 -15.55
CA LEU A 316 -12.87 2.23 -16.94
C LEU A 316 -12.31 3.27 -17.93
N VAL A 317 -12.57 4.56 -17.69
CA VAL A 317 -12.02 5.67 -18.50
C VAL A 317 -10.50 5.67 -18.41
N GLY A 318 -9.94 5.57 -17.18
CA GLY A 318 -8.49 5.51 -16.99
C GLY A 318 -7.88 4.31 -17.70
N LEU A 319 -8.42 3.11 -17.51
CA LEU A 319 -7.95 1.87 -18.16
C LEU A 319 -8.02 1.97 -19.70
N SER A 320 -9.13 2.46 -20.25
CA SER A 320 -9.26 2.62 -21.70
C SER A 320 -8.26 3.64 -22.26
N GLY A 321 -8.01 4.72 -21.52
CA GLY A 321 -7.11 5.79 -21.95
C GLY A 321 -5.63 5.42 -21.88
N ILE A 322 -5.23 4.39 -21.10
CA ILE A 322 -3.84 3.91 -21.06
C ILE A 322 -3.50 2.88 -22.14
N ILE A 323 -4.51 2.30 -22.82
CA ILE A 323 -4.31 1.25 -23.86
C ILE A 323 -3.36 1.69 -24.99
N PRO A 324 -3.48 2.90 -25.58
CA PRO A 324 -2.60 3.27 -26.70
C PRO A 324 -1.12 3.12 -26.36
N GLY A 325 -0.69 3.49 -25.15
CA GLY A 325 0.65 3.27 -24.62
C GLY A 325 1.80 3.80 -25.51
N ASN A 326 1.51 4.71 -26.44
CA ASN A 326 2.46 5.21 -27.44
C ASN A 326 2.64 6.74 -27.38
N SER A 327 2.02 7.38 -26.41
CA SER A 327 2.02 8.85 -26.30
C SER A 327 2.03 9.31 -24.86
N LYS A 328 2.72 10.40 -24.57
CA LYS A 328 2.74 11.08 -23.27
C LYS A 328 1.35 11.56 -22.83
N TRP A 329 0.38 11.71 -23.73
CA TRP A 329 -1.02 12.02 -23.39
C TRP A 329 -1.70 10.93 -22.58
N CYS A 330 -1.20 9.68 -22.65
CA CYS A 330 -1.67 8.56 -21.80
C CYS A 330 -1.35 8.76 -20.30
N LEU A 331 -0.54 9.76 -19.95
CA LEU A 331 -0.27 10.12 -18.56
C LEU A 331 -1.54 10.59 -17.83
N ALA A 332 -2.38 11.42 -18.48
CA ALA A 332 -3.60 11.93 -17.84
C ALA A 332 -4.58 10.81 -17.41
N PRO A 333 -4.95 9.83 -18.27
CA PRO A 333 -5.75 8.70 -17.82
C PRO A 333 -5.04 7.80 -16.81
N ALA A 334 -3.71 7.65 -16.86
CA ALA A 334 -2.96 6.93 -15.84
C ALA A 334 -3.09 7.60 -14.47
N MET A 335 -2.96 8.93 -14.41
CA MET A 335 -3.15 9.69 -13.17
C MET A 335 -4.61 9.62 -12.65
N LEU A 336 -5.60 9.68 -13.56
CA LEU A 336 -7.01 9.50 -13.21
C LEU A 336 -7.24 8.13 -12.55
N LEU A 337 -6.65 7.08 -13.11
CA LEU A 337 -6.73 5.73 -12.56
C LEU A 337 -6.15 5.66 -11.15
N MET A 338 -5.00 6.28 -10.92
CA MET A 338 -4.38 6.34 -9.58
C MET A 338 -5.24 7.11 -8.57
N MET A 339 -5.85 8.23 -8.97
CA MET A 339 -6.75 9.01 -8.10
C MET A 339 -8.03 8.26 -7.75
N THR A 340 -8.50 7.35 -8.61
CA THR A 340 -9.67 6.51 -8.36
C THR A 340 -9.50 5.67 -7.10
N MET A 341 -8.28 5.25 -6.76
CA MET A 341 -7.98 4.48 -5.56
C MET A 341 -8.33 5.24 -4.27
N GLY A 342 -7.99 6.53 -4.20
CA GLY A 342 -8.33 7.39 -3.05
C GLY A 342 -9.84 7.60 -2.92
N PHE A 343 -10.53 7.84 -4.04
CA PHE A 343 -11.99 7.98 -4.08
C PHE A 343 -12.71 6.70 -3.63
N LEU A 344 -12.29 5.56 -4.14
CA LEU A 344 -12.81 4.25 -3.78
C LEU A 344 -12.59 3.94 -2.30
N GLY A 345 -11.37 4.14 -1.81
CA GLY A 345 -10.98 3.90 -0.42
C GLY A 345 -11.86 4.68 0.55
N PHE A 346 -12.11 5.98 0.28
CA PHE A 346 -13.01 6.81 1.07
C PHE A 346 -14.46 6.26 1.03
N THR A 347 -14.99 5.98 -0.17
CA THR A 347 -16.37 5.53 -0.37
C THR A 347 -16.64 4.21 0.35
N VAL A 348 -15.76 3.23 0.19
CA VAL A 348 -15.88 1.91 0.85
C VAL A 348 -15.78 2.06 2.36
N SER A 349 -14.74 2.73 2.87
CA SER A 349 -14.53 2.88 4.32
C SER A 349 -15.69 3.61 4.99
N ARG A 350 -16.20 4.69 4.38
CA ARG A 350 -17.38 5.40 4.88
C ARG A 350 -18.62 4.51 4.94
N SER A 351 -18.87 3.72 3.88
CA SER A 351 -20.02 2.85 3.82
C SER A 351 -19.96 1.74 4.87
N LEU A 352 -18.78 1.10 5.05
CA LEU A 352 -18.59 0.08 6.06
C LEU A 352 -18.71 0.63 7.48
N ASN A 353 -18.17 1.82 7.74
CA ASN A 353 -18.29 2.48 9.04
C ASN A 353 -19.74 2.81 9.42
N ARG A 354 -20.59 3.12 8.42
CA ARG A 354 -22.02 3.38 8.65
C ARG A 354 -22.82 2.11 8.96
N GLU A 355 -22.46 0.99 8.32
CA GLU A 355 -23.17 -0.27 8.46
C GLU A 355 -22.67 -1.11 9.66
N SER A 356 -21.56 -0.70 10.31
CA SER A 356 -20.91 -1.44 11.39
C SER A 356 -21.13 -0.79 12.75
N ASP A 357 -21.44 -1.61 13.77
CA ASP A 357 -21.48 -1.17 15.15
C ASP A 357 -20.08 -0.79 15.66
N SER A 358 -20.02 0.09 16.66
CA SER A 358 -18.76 0.58 17.24
C SER A 358 -17.81 -0.55 17.65
N ALA A 359 -18.34 -1.61 18.27
CA ALA A 359 -17.56 -2.76 18.76
C ALA A 359 -16.90 -3.61 17.65
N ARG A 360 -17.49 -3.64 16.43
CA ARG A 360 -17.01 -4.46 15.29
C ARG A 360 -16.29 -3.67 14.22
N ARG A 361 -16.36 -2.33 14.26
CA ARG A 361 -15.89 -1.43 13.20
C ARG A 361 -14.44 -1.67 12.80
N ALA A 362 -13.54 -1.75 13.77
CA ALA A 362 -12.11 -1.98 13.53
C ALA A 362 -11.88 -3.32 12.81
N THR A 363 -12.52 -4.40 13.29
CA THR A 363 -12.38 -5.74 12.71
C THR A 363 -13.00 -5.81 11.30
N VAL A 364 -14.11 -5.11 11.04
CA VAL A 364 -14.71 -5.01 9.69
C VAL A 364 -13.76 -4.33 8.71
N LEU A 365 -13.06 -3.27 9.12
CA LEU A 365 -12.08 -2.59 8.29
C LEU A 365 -10.84 -3.47 8.05
N SER A 366 -10.40 -4.25 9.03
CA SER A 366 -9.33 -5.25 8.87
C SER A 366 -9.75 -6.34 7.89
N VAL A 367 -10.94 -6.93 8.02
CA VAL A 367 -11.49 -7.92 7.07
C VAL A 367 -11.56 -7.35 5.65
N LYS A 368 -11.97 -6.08 5.49
CA LYS A 368 -11.92 -5.40 4.18
C LYS A 368 -10.49 -5.36 3.64
N GLY A 369 -9.51 -4.96 4.45
CA GLY A 369 -8.09 -4.91 4.06
C GLY A 369 -7.59 -6.27 3.59
N LEU A 370 -7.84 -7.34 4.37
CA LEU A 370 -7.49 -8.71 4.03
C LEU A 370 -8.14 -9.17 2.71
N ALA A 371 -9.44 -8.91 2.54
CA ALA A 371 -10.16 -9.28 1.31
C ALA A 371 -9.60 -8.55 0.08
N PHE A 372 -9.26 -7.27 0.22
CA PHE A 372 -8.68 -6.46 -0.86
C PHE A 372 -7.27 -6.94 -1.21
N ASN A 373 -6.43 -7.27 -0.23
CA ASN A 373 -5.09 -7.82 -0.46
C ASN A 373 -5.16 -9.18 -1.16
N LEU A 374 -6.09 -10.05 -0.75
CA LEU A 374 -6.29 -11.35 -1.40
C LEU A 374 -6.77 -11.20 -2.85
N ALA A 375 -7.74 -10.31 -3.09
CA ALA A 375 -8.25 -10.03 -4.44
C ALA A 375 -7.15 -9.45 -5.34
N TYR A 376 -6.38 -8.50 -4.85
CA TYR A 376 -5.23 -7.93 -5.53
C TYR A 376 -4.17 -8.99 -5.88
N GLY A 377 -3.78 -9.83 -4.91
CA GLY A 377 -2.81 -10.90 -5.14
C GLY A 377 -3.30 -11.92 -6.18
N SER A 378 -4.57 -12.32 -6.10
CA SER A 378 -5.19 -13.23 -7.07
C SER A 378 -5.25 -12.62 -8.47
N PHE A 379 -5.61 -11.34 -8.57
CA PHE A 379 -5.62 -10.61 -9.83
C PHE A 379 -4.21 -10.49 -10.42
N SER A 380 -3.21 -10.15 -9.60
CA SER A 380 -1.81 -10.06 -10.00
C SER A 380 -1.27 -11.37 -10.53
N LEU A 381 -1.66 -12.51 -9.94
CA LEU A 381 -1.29 -13.84 -10.46
C LEU A 381 -1.89 -14.08 -11.85
N GLY A 382 -3.15 -13.75 -12.08
CA GLY A 382 -3.78 -13.84 -13.41
C GLY A 382 -3.11 -12.92 -14.43
N PHE A 383 -2.79 -11.70 -14.03
CA PHE A 383 -2.10 -10.71 -14.86
C PHE A 383 -0.66 -11.15 -15.22
N SER A 384 0.08 -11.70 -14.25
CA SER A 384 1.42 -12.27 -14.47
C SER A 384 1.38 -13.40 -15.52
N ARG A 385 0.41 -14.33 -15.40
CA ARG A 385 0.24 -15.42 -16.39
C ARG A 385 -0.09 -14.89 -17.78
N LEU A 386 -0.91 -13.83 -17.86
CA LEU A 386 -1.23 -13.20 -19.13
C LEU A 386 -0.01 -12.54 -19.78
N LEU A 387 0.86 -11.91 -18.99
CA LEU A 387 2.14 -11.37 -19.46
C LEU A 387 3.05 -12.49 -19.97
N ALA A 388 3.22 -13.56 -19.19
CA ALA A 388 4.11 -14.68 -19.53
C ALA A 388 3.63 -15.48 -20.76
N SER A 389 2.33 -15.51 -21.05
CA SER A 389 1.75 -16.22 -22.18
C SER A 389 1.94 -15.51 -23.54
N HIS A 390 2.45 -14.27 -23.56
CA HIS A 390 2.64 -13.52 -24.79
C HIS A 390 3.81 -14.12 -25.60
N PRO A 391 3.65 -14.37 -26.92
CA PRO A 391 4.66 -15.05 -27.75
C PRO A 391 6.01 -14.32 -27.81
N GLY A 392 6.04 -13.01 -27.60
CA GLY A 392 7.24 -12.17 -27.57
C GLY A 392 7.88 -12.03 -26.18
N GLY A 393 7.47 -12.83 -25.18
CA GLY A 393 7.91 -12.67 -23.79
C GLY A 393 7.23 -11.49 -23.07
N SER A 394 7.66 -11.19 -21.85
CA SER A 394 7.04 -10.20 -20.94
C SER A 394 7.50 -8.74 -21.17
N GLY A 395 7.78 -8.37 -22.40
CA GLY A 395 8.17 -7.00 -22.79
C GLY A 395 6.99 -6.03 -22.98
N ASP A 396 7.28 -4.88 -23.63
CA ASP A 396 6.31 -3.81 -23.87
C ASP A 396 5.05 -4.27 -24.61
N ALA A 397 5.19 -5.16 -25.59
CA ALA A 397 4.08 -5.72 -26.35
C ALA A 397 3.16 -6.56 -25.45
N ALA A 398 3.73 -7.37 -24.55
CA ALA A 398 2.98 -8.15 -23.57
C ALA A 398 2.23 -7.24 -22.61
N LEU A 399 2.86 -6.17 -22.11
CA LEU A 399 2.22 -5.19 -21.24
C LEU A 399 1.02 -4.53 -21.92
N ARG A 400 1.18 -4.06 -23.17
CA ARG A 400 0.06 -3.47 -23.94
C ARG A 400 -1.08 -4.46 -24.14
N ASN A 401 -0.76 -5.70 -24.51
CA ASN A 401 -1.77 -6.75 -24.70
C ASN A 401 -2.50 -7.07 -23.38
N ALA A 402 -1.78 -7.18 -22.27
CA ALA A 402 -2.38 -7.44 -20.97
C ALA A 402 -3.31 -6.29 -20.52
N LEU A 403 -2.90 -5.04 -20.74
CA LEU A 403 -3.74 -3.86 -20.47
C LEU A 403 -4.99 -3.83 -21.36
N LEU A 404 -4.88 -4.23 -22.64
CA LEU A 404 -6.01 -4.32 -23.55
C LEU A 404 -7.06 -5.31 -23.06
N TRP A 405 -6.67 -6.52 -22.65
CA TRP A 405 -7.55 -7.54 -22.15
C TRP A 405 -8.18 -7.19 -20.78
N GLN A 406 -7.48 -6.39 -20.00
CA GLN A 406 -7.96 -5.95 -18.68
C GLN A 406 -9.24 -5.11 -18.77
N VAL A 407 -9.42 -4.30 -19.84
CA VAL A 407 -10.57 -3.41 -20.00
C VAL A 407 -11.90 -4.16 -20.15
N PRO A 408 -12.08 -5.07 -21.14
CA PRO A 408 -13.34 -5.80 -21.28
C PRO A 408 -13.60 -6.71 -20.06
N LEU A 409 -12.58 -7.34 -19.50
CA LEU A 409 -12.70 -8.15 -18.28
C LEU A 409 -13.24 -7.30 -17.11
N PHE A 410 -12.63 -6.14 -16.87
CA PHE A 410 -13.06 -5.21 -15.84
C PHE A 410 -14.50 -4.74 -16.07
N ALA A 411 -14.84 -4.33 -17.29
CA ALA A 411 -16.17 -3.84 -17.65
C ALA A 411 -17.26 -4.91 -17.40
N ILE A 412 -17.00 -6.15 -17.82
CA ILE A 412 -17.95 -7.27 -17.66
C ILE A 412 -18.12 -7.61 -16.17
N VAL A 413 -17.00 -7.84 -15.46
CA VAL A 413 -17.06 -8.28 -14.07
C VAL A 413 -17.65 -7.17 -13.19
N THR A 414 -17.09 -5.95 -13.25
CA THR A 414 -17.55 -4.86 -12.38
C THR A 414 -18.95 -4.36 -12.78
N GLY A 415 -19.28 -4.34 -14.08
CA GLY A 415 -20.62 -4.04 -14.56
C GLY A 415 -21.66 -5.06 -14.07
N GLY A 416 -21.36 -6.35 -14.16
CA GLY A 416 -22.19 -7.41 -13.60
C GLY A 416 -22.39 -7.29 -12.09
N LEU A 417 -21.31 -6.98 -11.35
CA LEU A 417 -21.38 -6.76 -9.91
C LEU A 417 -22.18 -5.50 -9.52
N LEU A 418 -22.15 -4.44 -10.32
CA LEU A 418 -22.97 -3.24 -10.11
C LEU A 418 -24.45 -3.54 -10.37
N MET A 419 -24.80 -4.33 -11.40
CA MET A 419 -26.16 -4.79 -11.66
C MET A 419 -26.67 -5.68 -10.52
N TRP A 420 -25.84 -6.63 -10.08
CA TRP A 420 -26.15 -7.45 -8.90
C TRP A 420 -26.34 -6.57 -7.64
N GLY A 421 -25.53 -5.55 -7.45
CA GLY A 421 -25.64 -4.58 -6.35
C GLY A 421 -26.98 -3.82 -6.40
N LYS A 422 -27.43 -3.36 -7.57
CA LYS A 422 -28.77 -2.75 -7.72
C LYS A 422 -29.88 -3.68 -7.26
N TRP A 423 -29.81 -4.94 -7.63
CA TRP A 423 -30.82 -5.95 -7.22
C TRP A 423 -30.79 -6.18 -5.70
N GLN A 424 -29.60 -6.26 -5.08
CA GLN A 424 -29.47 -6.42 -3.63
C GLN A 424 -30.03 -5.22 -2.85
N PHE A 425 -29.69 -3.99 -3.25
CA PHE A 425 -30.19 -2.77 -2.60
C PHE A 425 -31.67 -2.50 -2.91
N GLY A 426 -32.20 -2.91 -4.07
CA GLY A 426 -33.61 -2.83 -4.39
C GLY A 426 -34.47 -3.68 -3.44
N LYS A 427 -34.02 -4.87 -3.09
CA LYS A 427 -34.68 -5.74 -2.12
C LYS A 427 -34.64 -5.22 -0.66
N VAL A 428 -33.62 -4.42 -0.30
CA VAL A 428 -33.52 -3.81 1.06
C VAL A 428 -34.51 -2.64 1.20
N ARG A 429 -34.91 -1.97 0.10
CA ARG A 429 -35.93 -0.89 0.12
C ARG A 429 -37.34 -1.40 0.07
N ALA A 430 -37.54 -2.66 -0.32
CA ALA A 430 -38.85 -3.29 -0.45
C ALA A 430 -39.23 -4.18 0.76
N ALA A 431 -38.31 -4.43 1.67
CA ALA A 431 -38.50 -5.11 2.96
C ALA A 431 -38.39 -4.10 4.12
#